data_c784919d40ba474fb101d459f12e84b5
#
_entry.id   c784919d40ba474fb101d459f12e84b5
#
_cell.length_a   1.000
_cell.length_b   1.000
_cell.length_c   1.000
_cell.angle_alpha   90.00
_cell.angle_beta   90.00
_cell.angle_gamma   90.00
#
_symmetry.space_group_name_H-M   'P 1'
#
loop_
_entity.id
_entity.type
_entity.pdbx_description
1 polymer ?
#
loop_
_entity_poly.entity_id
_entity_poly.type
_entity_poly.pdbx_seq_one_letter_code
_entity_poly.pdbx_strand_id
1 'polypeptide(L)'
;MKTFLKILMWIFVITLISAVVLSVNYLLEQPFETGLFILGIIFGLWLTFIIVRKIIIRIRAKAQVKGILSSGEAEERDDDLGMTPSELNRSLKKTWNTTIKALKKSQLKYQGDPLYALPWYMIFGRPTSGKSTSLRNSKLLLPSIDLSEHKDGSTLNLEWWLYEEGIVIDTAGRYAVPDRMERDRKEWNTLLSMIARHRQKEPLNGLVLAVAANRLLECTEEEILEEGRQVRNSINHLMDKLEVKVPVYLMVTKSDLIPGFKEWSDYLPEELKTQAMGYLNEATTSDVDAVVDTALDNILDRLKEVRLLMMEQTESPDESLLTLPRSMENVRSGLHTFIKTALKGNAYQEAPRFRGLYFSSSLQERNGEQVRNGLFLHDFFTKILPADRGSLVSLPSALRIKSAARKYALGISGAVTFSAIVGLSALYESDKAILDDIYTNYAESAIEVSNESLSPNETLETAYRLKTLVDSMAAYKAQEVLPWGLLQGNVNQL
;
A
#
# COMPACT_ATOMS: atom_id res chain seq x y z
N MET A 1 11.19 -9.61 -2.85
CA MET A 1 12.66 -9.81 -2.96
C MET A 1 13.04 -10.82 -4.04
N LYS A 2 12.61 -12.10 -3.99
CA LYS A 2 12.99 -13.14 -4.99
C LYS A 2 12.58 -12.80 -6.44
N THR A 3 11.49 -12.12 -6.68
CA THR A 3 11.03 -11.72 -8.04
C THR A 3 11.83 -10.55 -8.61
N PHE A 4 12.18 -9.58 -7.80
CA PHE A 4 12.98 -8.42 -8.18
C PHE A 4 14.43 -8.85 -8.50
N LEU A 5 15.04 -9.70 -7.67
CA LEU A 5 16.37 -10.25 -7.93
C LEU A 5 16.41 -11.07 -9.23
N LYS A 6 15.34 -11.81 -9.53
CA LYS A 6 15.20 -12.54 -10.80
C LYS A 6 15.12 -11.60 -12.00
N ILE A 7 14.38 -10.51 -11.91
CA ILE A 7 14.29 -9.51 -12.99
C ILE A 7 15.65 -8.89 -13.24
N LEU A 8 16.35 -8.50 -12.16
CA LEU A 8 17.69 -7.94 -12.24
C LEU A 8 18.72 -8.90 -12.89
N MET A 9 18.66 -10.17 -12.48
CA MET A 9 19.49 -11.24 -13.07
C MET A 9 19.22 -11.41 -14.57
N TRP A 10 17.95 -11.32 -14.98
CA TRP A 10 17.60 -11.44 -16.41
C TRP A 10 18.04 -10.22 -17.21
N ILE A 11 17.95 -9.00 -16.68
CA ILE A 11 18.46 -7.78 -17.31
C ILE A 11 19.99 -7.92 -17.50
N PHE A 12 20.70 -8.36 -16.47
CA PHE A 12 22.15 -8.59 -16.55
C PHE A 12 22.51 -9.63 -17.62
N VAL A 13 21.79 -10.74 -17.69
CA VAL A 13 22.00 -11.79 -18.70
C VAL A 13 21.74 -11.26 -20.11
N ILE A 14 20.69 -10.46 -20.31
CA ILE A 14 20.39 -9.88 -21.63
C ILE A 14 21.49 -8.90 -22.05
N THR A 15 21.94 -8.04 -21.15
CA THR A 15 23.04 -7.08 -21.42
C THR A 15 24.32 -7.83 -21.78
N LEU A 16 24.63 -8.90 -21.07
CA LEU A 16 25.81 -9.75 -21.35
C LEU A 16 25.72 -10.44 -22.73
N ILE A 17 24.55 -11.00 -23.06
CA ILE A 17 24.31 -11.63 -24.37
C ILE A 17 24.44 -10.57 -25.49
N SER A 18 23.87 -9.38 -25.28
CA SER A 18 23.97 -8.28 -26.26
C SER A 18 25.43 -7.86 -26.50
N ALA A 19 26.20 -7.73 -25.42
CA ALA A 19 27.61 -7.39 -25.51
C ALA A 19 28.42 -8.47 -26.26
N VAL A 20 28.15 -9.75 -25.98
CA VAL A 20 28.81 -10.88 -26.67
C VAL A 20 28.46 -10.91 -28.16
N VAL A 21 27.17 -10.74 -28.51
CA VAL A 21 26.72 -10.74 -29.93
C VAL A 21 27.36 -9.60 -30.71
N LEU A 22 27.41 -8.40 -30.15
CA LEU A 22 28.04 -7.25 -30.79
C LEU A 22 29.55 -7.41 -30.90
N SER A 23 30.23 -7.99 -29.90
CA SER A 23 31.68 -8.26 -29.94
C SER A 23 32.01 -9.32 -31.01
N VAL A 24 31.23 -10.39 -31.11
CA VAL A 24 31.41 -11.42 -32.14
C VAL A 24 31.14 -10.85 -33.53
N ASN A 25 30.09 -10.03 -33.69
CA ASN A 25 29.82 -9.38 -34.96
C ASN A 25 30.92 -8.46 -35.42
N TYR A 26 31.55 -7.73 -34.48
CA TYR A 26 32.71 -6.88 -34.72
C TYR A 26 33.95 -7.70 -35.13
N LEU A 27 34.24 -8.82 -34.44
CA LEU A 27 35.34 -9.72 -34.75
C LEU A 27 35.20 -10.42 -36.10
N LEU A 28 33.95 -10.61 -36.59
CA LEU A 28 33.68 -11.23 -37.89
C LEU A 28 33.59 -10.22 -39.03
N GLU A 29 33.90 -8.95 -38.79
CA GLU A 29 33.86 -7.86 -39.78
C GLU A 29 32.51 -7.75 -40.50
N GLN A 30 31.41 -8.17 -39.84
CA GLN A 30 30.06 -8.13 -40.42
C GLN A 30 29.46 -6.74 -40.22
N PRO A 31 28.60 -6.28 -41.15
CA PRO A 31 27.89 -4.99 -40.96
C PRO A 31 27.12 -4.92 -39.65
N PHE A 32 27.15 -3.79 -38.97
CA PHE A 32 26.52 -3.57 -37.67
C PHE A 32 25.00 -3.92 -37.68
N GLU A 33 24.36 -3.76 -38.84
CA GLU A 33 22.95 -4.12 -39.06
C GLU A 33 22.65 -5.60 -38.82
N THR A 34 23.58 -6.51 -39.16
CA THR A 34 23.45 -7.95 -38.93
C THR A 34 23.45 -8.28 -37.43
N GLY A 35 24.27 -7.59 -36.62
CA GLY A 35 24.29 -7.71 -35.18
C GLY A 35 23.00 -7.26 -34.53
N LEU A 36 22.45 -6.12 -34.98
CA LEU A 36 21.15 -5.60 -34.54
C LEU A 36 19.99 -6.54 -34.91
N PHE A 37 20.04 -7.13 -36.11
CA PHE A 37 19.00 -8.07 -36.57
C PHE A 37 19.00 -9.33 -35.71
N ILE A 38 20.17 -9.89 -35.41
CA ILE A 38 20.33 -11.06 -34.52
C ILE A 38 19.81 -10.74 -33.11
N LEU A 39 20.15 -9.57 -32.55
CA LEU A 39 19.64 -9.12 -31.24
C LEU A 39 18.11 -8.95 -31.27
N GLY A 40 17.55 -8.44 -32.36
CA GLY A 40 16.11 -8.33 -32.54
C GLY A 40 15.39 -9.68 -32.51
N ILE A 41 15.96 -10.69 -33.18
CA ILE A 41 15.45 -12.07 -33.15
C ILE A 41 15.52 -12.67 -31.75
N ILE A 42 16.67 -12.54 -31.06
CA ILE A 42 16.84 -13.05 -29.71
C ILE A 42 15.85 -12.39 -28.75
N PHE A 43 15.67 -11.08 -28.83
CA PHE A 43 14.70 -10.33 -28.02
C PHE A 43 13.27 -10.73 -28.32
N GLY A 44 12.92 -10.90 -29.59
CA GLY A 44 11.59 -11.37 -30.03
C GLY A 44 11.28 -12.78 -29.49
N LEU A 45 12.22 -13.71 -29.59
CA LEU A 45 12.10 -15.07 -29.03
C LEU A 45 11.96 -15.03 -27.50
N TRP A 46 12.72 -14.21 -26.82
CA TRP A 46 12.64 -14.02 -25.38
C TRP A 46 11.30 -13.43 -24.93
N LEU A 47 10.80 -12.41 -25.63
CA LEU A 47 9.48 -11.81 -25.38
C LEU A 47 8.35 -12.83 -25.58
N THR A 48 8.43 -13.59 -26.67
CA THR A 48 7.50 -14.68 -26.97
C THR A 48 7.54 -15.74 -25.88
N PHE A 49 8.71 -16.13 -25.42
CA PHE A 49 8.87 -17.07 -24.31
C PHE A 49 8.22 -16.56 -23.01
N ILE A 50 8.39 -15.27 -22.65
CA ILE A 50 7.74 -14.68 -21.48
C ILE A 50 6.22 -14.69 -21.61
N ILE A 51 5.70 -14.33 -22.80
CA ILE A 51 4.25 -14.31 -23.07
C ILE A 51 3.68 -15.72 -22.96
N VAL A 52 4.29 -16.69 -23.64
CA VAL A 52 3.90 -18.10 -23.59
C VAL A 52 3.97 -18.66 -22.19
N ARG A 53 5.04 -18.38 -21.45
CA ARG A 53 5.19 -18.78 -20.05
C ARG A 53 4.09 -18.18 -19.16
N LYS A 54 3.74 -16.89 -19.32
CA LYS A 54 2.62 -16.26 -18.59
C LYS A 54 1.28 -16.90 -18.95
N ILE A 55 1.08 -17.23 -20.22
CA ILE A 55 -0.13 -17.92 -20.69
C ILE A 55 -0.20 -19.33 -20.11
N ILE A 56 0.90 -20.09 -20.14
CA ILE A 56 0.97 -21.46 -19.57
C ILE A 56 0.73 -21.44 -18.07
N ILE A 57 1.34 -20.48 -17.33
CA ILE A 57 1.11 -20.32 -15.88
C ILE A 57 -0.37 -19.99 -15.61
N ARG A 58 -1.00 -19.11 -16.42
CA ARG A 58 -2.43 -18.80 -16.31
C ARG A 58 -3.32 -20.00 -16.64
N ILE A 59 -2.96 -20.77 -17.66
CA ILE A 59 -3.69 -21.99 -18.05
C ILE A 59 -3.52 -23.07 -16.98
N ARG A 60 -2.30 -23.29 -16.46
CA ARG A 60 -2.03 -24.25 -15.38
C ARG A 60 -2.71 -23.82 -14.07
N ALA A 61 -2.70 -22.53 -13.71
CA ALA A 61 -3.43 -22.02 -12.56
C ALA A 61 -4.95 -22.20 -12.72
N LYS A 62 -5.50 -21.97 -13.95
CA LYS A 62 -6.91 -22.28 -14.25
C LYS A 62 -7.19 -23.80 -14.27
N ALA A 63 -6.27 -24.61 -14.76
CA ALA A 63 -6.41 -26.06 -14.79
C ALA A 63 -6.29 -26.68 -13.38
N GLN A 64 -5.39 -26.19 -12.51
CA GLN A 64 -5.32 -26.60 -11.11
C GLN A 64 -6.57 -26.18 -10.34
N VAL A 65 -7.07 -24.95 -10.54
CA VAL A 65 -8.35 -24.49 -9.97
C VAL A 65 -9.52 -25.32 -10.54
N LYS A 66 -9.50 -25.70 -11.81
CA LYS A 66 -10.53 -26.56 -12.41
C LYS A 66 -10.42 -28.01 -11.96
N GLY A 67 -9.20 -28.51 -11.71
CA GLY A 67 -8.96 -29.86 -11.18
C GLY A 67 -9.33 -30.00 -9.69
N ILE A 68 -9.19 -28.93 -8.90
CA ILE A 68 -9.67 -28.84 -7.51
C ILE A 68 -11.19 -28.65 -7.44
N LEU A 69 -11.78 -27.98 -8.46
CA LEU A 69 -13.24 -27.81 -8.58
C LEU A 69 -13.95 -29.02 -9.18
N SER A 70 -13.23 -29.97 -9.81
CA SER A 70 -13.81 -31.21 -10.34
C SER A 70 -13.74 -32.39 -9.35
N SER A 71 -13.00 -32.30 -8.25
CA SER A 71 -13.12 -33.17 -7.11
C SER A 71 -14.22 -32.62 -6.20
N GLY A 72 -15.44 -32.99 -6.50
CA GLY A 72 -16.74 -32.82 -5.85
C GLY A 72 -16.81 -32.37 -4.39
N GLU A 73 -16.33 -31.19 -4.07
CA GLU A 73 -16.82 -30.43 -2.93
C GLU A 73 -17.83 -29.44 -3.49
N ALA A 74 -19.11 -29.74 -3.29
CA ALA A 74 -20.17 -28.75 -3.40
C ALA A 74 -19.71 -27.51 -2.64
N GLU A 75 -19.65 -26.32 -3.29
CA GLU A 75 -19.41 -25.05 -2.62
C GLU A 75 -20.50 -24.95 -1.54
N GLU A 76 -20.18 -25.28 -0.28
CA GLU A 76 -21.11 -25.15 0.84
C GLU A 76 -21.54 -23.69 0.86
N ARG A 77 -22.85 -23.48 0.68
CA ARG A 77 -23.45 -22.18 0.94
C ARG A 77 -23.23 -21.87 2.41
N ASP A 78 -22.86 -20.64 2.69
CA ASP A 78 -22.85 -20.13 4.04
C ASP A 78 -24.31 -20.04 4.50
N ASP A 79 -24.75 -20.97 5.36
CA ASP A 79 -26.13 -21.03 5.83
C ASP A 79 -26.55 -19.73 6.53
N ASP A 80 -25.58 -19.00 7.13
CA ASP A 80 -25.83 -17.69 7.77
C ASP A 80 -25.95 -16.53 6.79
N LEU A 81 -25.30 -16.62 5.61
CA LEU A 81 -25.24 -15.51 4.64
C LEU A 81 -25.92 -15.85 3.30
N GLY A 82 -26.30 -17.10 3.06
CA GLY A 82 -26.91 -17.56 1.82
C GLY A 82 -26.08 -17.39 0.55
N MET A 83 -24.78 -17.10 0.67
CA MET A 83 -23.87 -16.80 -0.43
C MET A 83 -22.65 -17.72 -0.42
N THR A 84 -22.12 -18.03 -1.61
CA THR A 84 -20.87 -18.76 -1.77
C THR A 84 -19.64 -17.87 -1.53
N PRO A 85 -18.49 -18.45 -1.12
CA PRO A 85 -17.24 -17.68 -0.95
C PRO A 85 -16.83 -16.88 -2.19
N SER A 86 -17.13 -17.37 -3.39
CA SER A 86 -16.86 -16.68 -4.65
C SER A 86 -17.77 -15.46 -4.86
N GLU A 87 -19.04 -15.56 -4.48
CA GLU A 87 -20.00 -14.45 -4.51
C GLU A 87 -19.66 -13.37 -3.51
N LEU A 88 -19.27 -13.73 -2.29
CA LEU A 88 -18.80 -12.79 -1.27
C LEU A 88 -17.56 -12.00 -1.75
N ASN A 89 -16.56 -12.68 -2.32
CA ASN A 89 -15.38 -12.03 -2.89
C ASN A 89 -15.72 -11.12 -4.10
N ARG A 90 -16.71 -11.51 -4.90
CA ARG A 90 -17.18 -10.70 -6.03
C ARG A 90 -17.90 -9.45 -5.53
N SER A 91 -18.78 -9.60 -4.53
CA SER A 91 -19.47 -8.49 -3.86
C SER A 91 -18.47 -7.51 -3.25
N LEU A 92 -17.50 -7.99 -2.48
CA LEU A 92 -16.42 -7.19 -1.89
C LEU A 92 -15.68 -6.35 -2.96
N LYS A 93 -15.25 -6.97 -4.06
CA LYS A 93 -14.58 -6.29 -5.17
C LYS A 93 -15.47 -5.29 -5.89
N LYS A 94 -16.76 -5.60 -6.04
CA LYS A 94 -17.73 -4.70 -6.69
C LYS A 94 -17.94 -3.45 -5.84
N THR A 95 -18.25 -3.59 -4.55
CA THR A 95 -18.42 -2.47 -3.62
C THR A 95 -17.15 -1.61 -3.58
N TRP A 96 -15.98 -2.21 -3.43
CA TRP A 96 -14.71 -1.50 -3.45
C TRP A 96 -14.52 -0.67 -4.72
N ASN A 97 -14.64 -1.29 -5.90
CA ASN A 97 -14.41 -0.61 -7.17
C ASN A 97 -15.42 0.51 -7.44
N THR A 98 -16.67 0.33 -7.03
CA THR A 98 -17.72 1.35 -7.15
C THR A 98 -17.37 2.58 -6.31
N THR A 99 -17.00 2.38 -5.04
CA THR A 99 -16.60 3.47 -4.14
C THR A 99 -15.34 4.18 -4.61
N ILE A 100 -14.30 3.47 -5.02
CA ILE A 100 -13.08 4.07 -5.57
C ILE A 100 -13.36 4.91 -6.82
N LYS A 101 -14.25 4.45 -7.71
CA LYS A 101 -14.65 5.22 -8.90
C LYS A 101 -15.42 6.48 -8.51
N ALA A 102 -16.30 6.40 -7.52
CA ALA A 102 -17.07 7.53 -7.03
C ALA A 102 -16.17 8.57 -6.35
N LEU A 103 -15.23 8.16 -5.48
CA LEU A 103 -14.23 9.03 -4.87
C LEU A 103 -13.39 9.76 -5.92
N LYS A 104 -12.92 9.07 -6.97
CA LYS A 104 -12.16 9.69 -8.06
C LYS A 104 -12.95 10.70 -8.89
N LYS A 105 -14.28 10.56 -8.92
CA LYS A 105 -15.18 11.51 -9.63
C LYS A 105 -15.67 12.65 -8.73
N SER A 106 -15.51 12.54 -7.41
CA SER A 106 -15.98 13.52 -6.43
C SER A 106 -15.24 14.85 -6.51
N GLN A 107 -15.73 15.85 -5.76
CA GLN A 107 -15.09 17.16 -5.65
C GLN A 107 -13.70 17.11 -4.99
N LEU A 108 -13.34 16.03 -4.30
CA LEU A 108 -12.02 15.82 -3.72
C LEU A 108 -10.88 15.93 -4.75
N LYS A 109 -11.15 15.70 -6.03
CA LYS A 109 -10.18 15.90 -7.12
C LYS A 109 -9.60 17.31 -7.21
N TYR A 110 -10.31 18.32 -6.70
CA TYR A 110 -9.83 19.70 -6.66
C TYR A 110 -8.87 19.99 -5.51
N GLN A 111 -8.83 19.09 -4.51
CA GLN A 111 -7.91 19.18 -3.38
C GLN A 111 -6.63 18.35 -3.59
N GLY A 112 -6.47 17.71 -4.77
CA GLY A 112 -5.34 16.85 -5.12
C GLY A 112 -5.77 15.45 -5.54
N ASP A 113 -4.96 14.44 -5.15
CA ASP A 113 -5.37 13.05 -5.41
C ASP A 113 -6.55 12.67 -4.50
N PRO A 114 -7.74 12.38 -5.06
CA PRO A 114 -8.95 12.10 -4.28
C PRO A 114 -8.81 10.97 -3.26
N LEU A 115 -7.89 10.03 -3.51
CA LEU A 115 -7.67 8.92 -2.60
C LEU A 115 -6.81 9.31 -1.38
N TYR A 116 -6.14 10.46 -1.41
CA TYR A 116 -5.28 10.97 -0.33
C TYR A 116 -5.76 12.30 0.26
N ALA A 117 -6.81 12.90 -0.30
CA ALA A 117 -7.39 14.14 0.20
C ALA A 117 -7.84 13.99 1.66
N LEU A 118 -8.57 12.92 1.95
CA LEU A 118 -9.04 12.58 3.29
C LEU A 118 -8.26 11.40 3.89
N PRO A 119 -8.08 11.38 5.23
CA PRO A 119 -7.53 10.22 5.94
C PRO A 119 -8.49 9.04 5.89
N TRP A 120 -7.95 7.82 5.85
CA TRP A 120 -8.71 6.58 5.87
C TRP A 120 -8.48 5.83 7.16
N TYR A 121 -9.56 5.50 7.84
CA TYR A 121 -9.57 4.70 9.05
C TYR A 121 -10.31 3.39 8.78
N MET A 122 -9.98 2.37 9.54
CA MET A 122 -10.69 1.11 9.51
C MET A 122 -11.21 0.80 10.90
N ILE A 123 -12.50 0.50 11.02
CA ILE A 123 -13.04 -0.03 12.26
C ILE A 123 -13.06 -1.55 12.21
N PHE A 124 -12.56 -2.17 13.28
CA PHE A 124 -12.19 -3.56 13.31
C PHE A 124 -12.55 -4.17 14.69
N GLY A 125 -12.93 -5.42 14.73
CA GLY A 125 -13.33 -6.08 15.98
C GLY A 125 -14.31 -7.21 15.71
N ARG A 126 -14.57 -8.03 16.72
CA ARG A 126 -15.45 -9.19 16.67
C ARG A 126 -16.84 -8.90 16.09
N PRO A 127 -17.55 -9.88 15.51
CA PRO A 127 -18.97 -9.73 15.22
C PRO A 127 -19.74 -9.26 16.48
N THR A 128 -20.75 -8.44 16.29
CA THR A 128 -21.58 -7.86 17.37
C THR A 128 -20.84 -6.96 18.38
N SER A 129 -19.59 -6.56 18.14
CA SER A 129 -18.86 -5.61 18.99
C SER A 129 -19.32 -4.14 18.89
N GLY A 130 -20.44 -3.85 18.23
CA GLY A 130 -21.01 -2.49 18.17
C GLY A 130 -20.40 -1.55 17.12
N LYS A 131 -19.50 -1.98 16.26
CA LYS A 131 -18.81 -1.16 15.23
C LYS A 131 -19.74 -0.33 14.38
N SER A 132 -20.58 -0.99 13.59
CA SER A 132 -21.52 -0.35 12.67
C SER A 132 -22.53 0.52 13.40
N THR A 133 -22.98 0.09 14.60
CA THR A 133 -23.89 0.86 15.44
C THR A 133 -23.24 2.13 15.96
N SER A 134 -21.95 2.07 16.35
CA SER A 134 -21.18 3.25 16.76
C SER A 134 -21.07 4.27 15.63
N LEU A 135 -20.79 3.82 14.40
CA LEU A 135 -20.72 4.71 13.23
C LEU A 135 -22.08 5.34 12.89
N ARG A 136 -23.15 4.56 12.91
CA ARG A 136 -24.51 5.07 12.64
C ARG A 136 -24.95 6.13 13.64
N ASN A 137 -24.59 5.97 14.90
CA ASN A 137 -25.01 6.85 15.99
C ASN A 137 -24.00 7.98 16.29
N SER A 138 -22.88 8.06 15.56
CA SER A 138 -21.84 9.08 15.76
C SER A 138 -22.23 10.49 15.28
N LYS A 139 -23.39 10.67 14.68
CA LYS A 139 -23.88 11.95 14.13
C LYS A 139 -22.92 12.57 13.11
N LEU A 140 -22.21 11.75 12.35
CA LEU A 140 -21.31 12.22 11.29
C LEU A 140 -22.13 12.83 10.15
N LEU A 141 -21.70 13.99 9.67
CA LEU A 141 -22.26 14.62 8.48
C LEU A 141 -21.81 13.83 7.25
N LEU A 142 -22.72 13.05 6.68
CA LEU A 142 -22.45 12.29 5.47
C LEU A 142 -22.60 13.23 4.26
N PRO A 143 -21.58 13.37 3.39
CA PRO A 143 -21.75 14.08 2.13
C PRO A 143 -22.79 13.35 1.27
N SER A 144 -23.50 14.09 0.40
CA SER A 144 -24.55 13.61 -0.50
C SER A 144 -24.08 12.60 -1.57
N ILE A 145 -22.99 11.89 -1.31
CA ILE A 145 -22.48 10.82 -2.18
C ILE A 145 -23.21 9.54 -1.73
N ASP A 146 -24.25 9.20 -2.48
CA ASP A 146 -25.07 8.01 -2.27
C ASP A 146 -24.25 6.75 -2.64
N LEU A 147 -23.43 6.26 -1.72
CA LEU A 147 -22.50 5.14 -1.96
C LEU A 147 -22.95 3.83 -1.35
N SER A 148 -23.91 3.85 -0.45
CA SER A 148 -24.46 2.62 0.14
C SER A 148 -25.86 2.83 0.70
N GLU A 149 -26.75 1.94 0.37
CA GLU A 149 -27.92 1.69 1.21
C GLU A 149 -27.38 1.09 2.53
N HIS A 150 -27.27 1.89 3.58
CA HIS A 150 -26.98 1.39 4.92
C HIS A 150 -28.12 0.47 5.35
N LYS A 151 -27.90 -0.83 5.23
CA LYS A 151 -28.88 -1.84 5.65
C LYS A 151 -28.75 -2.06 7.15
N ASP A 152 -29.90 -2.12 7.82
CA ASP A 152 -29.94 -2.58 9.21
C ASP A 152 -29.51 -4.06 9.24
N GLY A 153 -28.51 -4.38 10.06
CA GLY A 153 -27.98 -5.75 10.18
C GLY A 153 -26.46 -5.79 10.33
N SER A 154 -25.90 -6.98 10.27
CA SER A 154 -24.45 -7.18 10.32
C SER A 154 -23.79 -6.80 8.99
N THR A 155 -22.61 -6.16 9.05
CA THR A 155 -21.82 -5.81 7.87
C THR A 155 -21.40 -7.09 7.16
N LEU A 156 -21.89 -7.28 5.92
CA LEU A 156 -21.64 -8.49 5.15
C LEU A 156 -20.15 -8.68 4.82
N ASN A 157 -19.49 -7.64 4.28
CA ASN A 157 -18.08 -7.64 3.94
C ASN A 157 -17.40 -6.36 4.41
N LEU A 158 -17.81 -5.24 3.86
CA LEU A 158 -17.37 -3.91 4.23
C LEU A 158 -18.45 -2.88 3.92
N GLU A 159 -18.46 -1.81 4.69
CA GLU A 159 -19.31 -0.65 4.50
C GLU A 159 -18.45 0.61 4.55
N TRP A 160 -18.76 1.60 3.68
CA TRP A 160 -18.01 2.84 3.59
C TRP A 160 -18.77 3.97 4.27
N TRP A 161 -18.10 4.63 5.19
CA TRP A 161 -18.60 5.80 5.88
C TRP A 161 -17.76 7.00 5.47
N LEU A 162 -18.35 7.87 4.64
CA LEU A 162 -17.72 9.07 4.14
C LEU A 162 -18.23 10.24 4.98
N TYR A 163 -17.35 11.04 5.53
CA TYR A 163 -17.68 12.25 6.26
C TYR A 163 -16.66 13.35 5.93
N GLU A 164 -16.90 14.58 6.40
CA GLU A 164 -16.11 15.74 5.94
C GLU A 164 -14.65 15.63 6.32
N GLU A 165 -14.34 15.09 7.49
CA GLU A 165 -12.96 14.99 8.04
C GLU A 165 -12.25 13.70 7.68
N GLY A 166 -12.95 12.70 7.12
CA GLY A 166 -12.33 11.41 6.85
C GLY A 166 -13.24 10.36 6.24
N ILE A 167 -12.66 9.19 6.06
CA ILE A 167 -13.32 8.00 5.53
C ILE A 167 -13.11 6.85 6.52
N VAL A 168 -14.18 6.20 6.95
CA VAL A 168 -14.12 4.99 7.77
C VAL A 168 -14.58 3.79 6.97
N ILE A 169 -13.76 2.74 6.97
CA ILE A 169 -14.09 1.42 6.42
C ILE A 169 -14.58 0.55 7.57
N ASP A 170 -15.87 0.29 7.63
CA ASP A 170 -16.45 -0.68 8.56
C ASP A 170 -16.29 -2.08 7.99
N THR A 171 -15.66 -2.96 8.75
CA THR A 171 -15.31 -4.31 8.31
C THR A 171 -16.16 -5.38 8.98
N ALA A 172 -16.41 -6.46 8.25
CA ALA A 172 -17.06 -7.63 8.83
C ALA A 172 -16.28 -8.17 10.03
N GLY A 173 -16.98 -8.52 11.10
CA GLY A 173 -16.36 -8.98 12.35
C GLY A 173 -15.51 -10.26 12.20
N ARG A 174 -15.85 -11.11 11.22
CA ARG A 174 -15.08 -12.33 10.90
C ARG A 174 -13.65 -12.07 10.40
N TYR A 175 -13.31 -10.83 10.02
CA TYR A 175 -11.92 -10.50 9.69
C TYR A 175 -11.06 -10.32 10.94
N ALA A 176 -11.65 -9.94 12.06
CA ALA A 176 -10.97 -9.83 13.35
C ALA A 176 -10.88 -11.19 14.07
N VAL A 177 -12.01 -11.89 14.12
CA VAL A 177 -12.18 -13.19 14.76
C VAL A 177 -12.82 -14.10 13.71
N PRO A 178 -12.02 -14.88 12.97
CA PRO A 178 -12.51 -15.72 11.89
C PRO A 178 -13.37 -16.88 12.39
N ASP A 179 -14.54 -17.05 11.80
CA ASP A 179 -15.41 -18.22 12.05
C ASP A 179 -14.98 -19.40 11.15
N ARG A 180 -14.68 -19.11 9.87
CA ARG A 180 -14.16 -20.08 8.89
C ARG A 180 -12.78 -19.63 8.40
N MET A 181 -11.73 -20.14 9.06
CA MET A 181 -10.34 -19.68 8.95
C MET A 181 -9.84 -19.44 7.53
N GLU A 182 -10.04 -20.38 6.61
CA GLU A 182 -9.51 -20.26 5.23
C GLU A 182 -10.25 -19.24 4.39
N ARG A 183 -11.59 -19.26 4.43
CA ARG A 183 -12.43 -18.32 3.69
C ARG A 183 -12.19 -16.89 4.13
N ASP A 184 -12.33 -16.64 5.42
CA ASP A 184 -12.26 -15.30 6.00
C ASP A 184 -10.86 -14.70 5.83
N ARG A 185 -9.83 -15.53 5.91
CA ARG A 185 -8.45 -15.14 5.63
C ARG A 185 -8.22 -14.79 4.15
N LYS A 186 -8.86 -15.50 3.19
CA LYS A 186 -8.80 -15.18 1.75
C LYS A 186 -9.48 -13.83 1.45
N GLU A 187 -10.64 -13.57 2.03
CA GLU A 187 -11.35 -12.30 1.89
C GLU A 187 -10.57 -11.15 2.52
N TRP A 188 -10.06 -11.32 3.74
CA TRP A 188 -9.18 -10.35 4.40
C TRP A 188 -7.96 -10.01 3.57
N ASN A 189 -7.26 -11.03 3.03
CA ASN A 189 -6.16 -10.84 2.09
C ASN A 189 -6.55 -10.05 0.84
N THR A 190 -7.75 -10.29 0.32
CA THR A 190 -8.26 -9.57 -0.85
C THR A 190 -8.47 -8.10 -0.53
N LEU A 191 -9.11 -7.78 0.60
CA LEU A 191 -9.33 -6.41 1.06
C LEU A 191 -7.99 -5.67 1.25
N LEU A 192 -7.05 -6.24 2.00
CA LEU A 192 -5.74 -5.64 2.23
C LEU A 192 -4.96 -5.42 0.93
N SER A 193 -5.07 -6.35 -0.02
CA SER A 193 -4.44 -6.21 -1.34
C SER A 193 -5.04 -5.07 -2.17
N MET A 194 -6.34 -4.81 -2.03
CA MET A 194 -7.01 -3.68 -2.67
C MET A 194 -6.59 -2.34 -2.05
N ILE A 195 -6.47 -2.27 -0.72
CA ILE A 195 -5.95 -1.09 -0.02
C ILE A 195 -4.51 -0.80 -0.47
N ALA A 196 -3.61 -1.79 -0.39
CA ALA A 196 -2.21 -1.66 -0.79
C ALA A 196 -2.03 -1.22 -2.25
N ARG A 197 -2.93 -1.66 -3.14
CA ARG A 197 -2.90 -1.29 -4.56
C ARG A 197 -3.32 0.15 -4.82
N HIS A 198 -4.33 0.65 -4.12
CA HIS A 198 -4.92 1.96 -4.37
C HIS A 198 -4.29 3.08 -3.52
N ARG A 199 -3.77 2.76 -2.34
CA ARG A 199 -3.13 3.70 -1.42
C ARG A 199 -1.75 3.24 -0.98
N GLN A 200 -0.79 3.31 -1.88
CA GLN A 200 0.59 2.82 -1.64
C GLN A 200 1.39 3.68 -0.64
N LYS A 201 1.08 4.97 -0.53
CA LYS A 201 1.83 5.90 0.33
C LYS A 201 1.32 5.89 1.77
N GLU A 202 0.00 5.99 1.92
CA GLU A 202 -0.70 6.02 3.20
C GLU A 202 -1.87 5.04 3.15
N PRO A 203 -1.63 3.74 3.32
CA PRO A 203 -2.69 2.73 3.12
C PRO A 203 -3.87 2.94 4.07
N LEU A 204 -3.60 3.12 5.36
CA LEU A 204 -4.57 3.45 6.42
C LEU A 204 -3.92 4.42 7.40
N ASN A 205 -4.65 5.45 7.81
CA ASN A 205 -4.17 6.42 8.79
C ASN A 205 -4.40 5.94 10.24
N GLY A 206 -5.29 4.99 10.47
CA GLY A 206 -5.50 4.37 11.77
C GLY A 206 -6.46 3.19 11.73
N LEU A 207 -6.37 2.36 12.78
CA LEU A 207 -7.23 1.23 13.04
C LEU A 207 -7.98 1.47 14.34
N VAL A 208 -9.31 1.51 14.31
CA VAL A 208 -10.16 1.57 15.49
C VAL A 208 -10.55 0.15 15.87
N LEU A 209 -9.99 -0.35 16.96
CA LEU A 209 -10.27 -1.69 17.47
C LEU A 209 -11.44 -1.61 18.45
N ALA A 210 -12.59 -2.16 18.08
CA ALA A 210 -13.81 -2.14 18.89
C ALA A 210 -13.95 -3.42 19.70
N VAL A 211 -14.07 -3.26 21.02
CA VAL A 211 -14.31 -4.34 21.98
C VAL A 211 -15.53 -3.98 22.84
N ALA A 212 -16.48 -4.89 22.99
CA ALA A 212 -17.68 -4.63 23.78
C ALA A 212 -17.40 -4.74 25.29
N ALA A 213 -17.91 -3.80 26.09
CA ALA A 213 -17.70 -3.74 27.55
C ALA A 213 -18.12 -5.04 28.25
N ASN A 214 -19.24 -5.63 27.86
CA ASN A 214 -19.72 -6.90 28.46
C ASN A 214 -18.73 -8.05 28.24
N ARG A 215 -17.98 -8.08 27.13
CA ARG A 215 -16.95 -9.10 26.90
C ARG A 215 -15.83 -8.98 27.93
N LEU A 216 -15.44 -7.76 28.28
CA LEU A 216 -14.37 -7.49 29.24
C LEU A 216 -14.79 -7.78 30.69
N LEU A 217 -16.10 -7.72 30.99
CA LEU A 217 -16.66 -7.93 32.33
C LEU A 217 -17.12 -9.36 32.60
N GLU A 218 -17.68 -10.04 31.62
CA GLU A 218 -18.41 -11.28 31.81
C GLU A 218 -17.68 -12.53 31.29
N CYS A 219 -16.71 -12.36 30.35
CA CYS A 219 -16.02 -13.48 29.78
C CYS A 219 -14.85 -13.97 30.65
N THR A 220 -14.52 -15.24 30.50
CA THR A 220 -13.35 -15.84 31.15
C THR A 220 -12.06 -15.25 30.58
N GLU A 221 -10.99 -15.31 31.36
CA GLU A 221 -9.67 -14.85 30.92
C GLU A 221 -9.20 -15.57 29.67
N GLU A 222 -9.48 -16.88 29.54
CA GLU A 222 -9.10 -17.68 28.38
C GLU A 222 -9.83 -17.22 27.12
N GLU A 223 -11.11 -16.90 27.20
CA GLU A 223 -11.87 -16.36 26.06
C GLU A 223 -11.34 -15.01 25.59
N ILE A 224 -10.99 -14.14 26.52
CA ILE A 224 -10.40 -12.82 26.21
C ILE A 224 -9.00 -12.99 25.60
N LEU A 225 -8.17 -13.90 26.11
CA LEU A 225 -6.86 -14.23 25.56
C LEU A 225 -6.96 -14.76 24.13
N GLU A 226 -7.90 -15.68 23.86
CA GLU A 226 -8.06 -16.25 22.52
C GLU A 226 -8.56 -15.18 21.52
N GLU A 227 -9.52 -14.36 21.92
CA GLU A 227 -9.98 -13.23 21.10
C GLU A 227 -8.82 -12.27 20.82
N GLY A 228 -8.01 -11.93 21.82
CA GLY A 228 -6.83 -11.10 21.66
C GLY A 228 -5.79 -11.68 20.70
N ARG A 229 -5.55 -13.01 20.74
CA ARG A 229 -4.64 -13.70 19.80
C ARG A 229 -5.13 -13.62 18.35
N GLN A 230 -6.41 -13.86 18.13
CA GLN A 230 -7.01 -13.81 16.79
C GLN A 230 -6.95 -12.40 16.20
N VAL A 231 -7.31 -11.39 17.00
CA VAL A 231 -7.16 -9.98 16.64
C VAL A 231 -5.70 -9.64 16.33
N ARG A 232 -4.75 -10.10 17.15
CA ARG A 232 -3.32 -9.90 16.93
C ARG A 232 -2.86 -10.46 15.59
N ASN A 233 -3.26 -11.71 15.28
CA ASN A 233 -2.90 -12.35 14.02
C ASN A 233 -3.41 -11.56 12.81
N SER A 234 -4.62 -11.03 12.89
CA SER A 234 -5.22 -10.22 11.84
C SER A 234 -4.55 -8.86 11.67
N ILE A 235 -4.16 -8.21 12.79
CA ILE A 235 -3.40 -6.95 12.78
C ILE A 235 -1.98 -7.16 12.22
N ASN A 236 -1.28 -8.23 12.62
CA ASN A 236 0.04 -8.55 12.07
C ASN A 236 -0.02 -8.75 10.57
N HIS A 237 -1.02 -9.50 10.10
CA HIS A 237 -1.22 -9.72 8.68
C HIS A 237 -1.52 -8.40 7.91
N LEU A 238 -2.28 -7.49 8.53
CA LEU A 238 -2.51 -6.14 8.00
C LEU A 238 -1.19 -5.36 7.90
N MET A 239 -0.41 -5.31 8.98
CA MET A 239 0.86 -4.58 9.02
C MET A 239 1.86 -5.12 7.99
N ASP A 240 1.98 -6.45 7.87
CA ASP A 240 2.86 -7.12 6.91
C ASP A 240 2.44 -6.84 5.47
N LYS A 241 1.13 -6.88 5.19
CA LYS A 241 0.60 -6.69 3.85
C LYS A 241 0.66 -5.25 3.37
N LEU A 242 0.41 -4.31 4.28
CA LEU A 242 0.44 -2.87 4.00
C LEU A 242 1.84 -2.26 4.19
N GLU A 243 2.79 -3.01 4.77
CA GLU A 243 4.16 -2.58 5.08
C GLU A 243 4.22 -1.32 5.99
N VAL A 244 3.25 -1.19 6.89
CA VAL A 244 3.14 -0.03 7.80
C VAL A 244 2.84 -0.47 9.23
N LYS A 245 3.30 0.33 10.19
CA LYS A 245 2.95 0.26 11.59
C LYS A 245 1.73 1.13 11.82
N VAL A 246 0.55 0.49 11.83
CA VAL A 246 -0.74 1.22 11.90
C VAL A 246 -0.97 1.72 13.32
N PRO A 247 -1.36 3.00 13.51
CA PRO A 247 -1.87 3.50 14.77
C PRO A 247 -3.16 2.77 15.15
N VAL A 248 -3.24 2.26 16.39
CA VAL A 248 -4.40 1.54 16.90
C VAL A 248 -5.04 2.32 18.04
N TYR A 249 -6.33 2.60 17.89
CA TYR A 249 -7.19 3.22 18.91
C TYR A 249 -8.13 2.14 19.42
N LEU A 250 -8.09 1.84 20.70
CA LEU A 250 -9.02 0.91 21.30
C LEU A 250 -10.30 1.64 21.69
N MET A 251 -11.43 1.17 21.21
CA MET A 251 -12.76 1.67 21.55
C MET A 251 -13.54 0.61 22.32
N VAL A 252 -13.77 0.86 23.59
CA VAL A 252 -14.70 0.06 24.41
C VAL A 252 -16.10 0.54 24.08
N THR A 253 -16.83 -0.31 23.37
CA THR A 253 -18.21 -0.07 22.94
C THR A 253 -19.19 -0.65 23.95
N LYS A 254 -20.49 -0.33 23.81
CA LYS A 254 -21.55 -0.82 24.71
C LYS A 254 -21.25 -0.50 26.18
N SER A 255 -20.67 0.68 26.45
CA SER A 255 -20.35 1.07 27.82
C SER A 255 -21.61 1.27 28.67
N ASP A 256 -22.78 1.41 28.06
CA ASP A 256 -24.10 1.36 28.71
C ASP A 256 -24.35 0.04 29.46
N LEU A 257 -23.64 -1.03 29.16
CA LEU A 257 -23.71 -2.30 29.89
C LEU A 257 -22.83 -2.32 31.13
N ILE A 258 -22.01 -1.29 31.36
CA ILE A 258 -21.29 -1.11 32.64
C ILE A 258 -22.27 -0.56 33.68
N PRO A 259 -22.45 -1.23 34.82
CA PRO A 259 -23.43 -0.78 35.80
C PRO A 259 -23.20 0.68 36.24
N GLY A 260 -24.24 1.49 36.20
CA GLY A 260 -24.23 2.92 36.55
C GLY A 260 -23.83 3.86 35.40
N PHE A 261 -23.34 3.34 34.26
CA PHE A 261 -22.88 4.18 33.15
C PHE A 261 -24.04 4.89 32.43
N LYS A 262 -25.14 4.17 32.21
CA LYS A 262 -26.32 4.72 31.55
C LYS A 262 -26.94 5.83 32.37
N GLU A 263 -27.22 5.57 33.66
CA GLU A 263 -27.78 6.49 34.62
C GLU A 263 -26.89 7.74 34.74
N TRP A 264 -25.57 7.56 34.87
CA TRP A 264 -24.63 8.66 34.89
C TRP A 264 -24.69 9.50 33.61
N SER A 265 -24.77 8.86 32.46
CA SER A 265 -24.78 9.56 31.16
C SER A 265 -26.04 10.39 30.96
N ASP A 266 -27.16 10.05 31.62
CA ASP A 266 -28.40 10.79 31.53
C ASP A 266 -28.30 12.17 32.23
N TYR A 267 -27.45 12.30 33.27
CA TYR A 267 -27.17 13.57 33.93
C TYR A 267 -26.22 14.49 33.17
N LEU A 268 -25.56 13.98 32.13
CA LEU A 268 -24.59 14.79 31.37
C LEU A 268 -25.32 15.79 30.43
N PRO A 269 -24.82 17.03 30.34
CA PRO A 269 -25.23 17.96 29.29
C PRO A 269 -24.98 17.38 27.88
N GLU A 270 -25.82 17.73 26.91
CA GLU A 270 -25.73 17.21 25.55
C GLU A 270 -24.37 17.50 24.88
N GLU A 271 -23.76 18.64 25.19
CA GLU A 271 -22.45 19.04 24.70
C GLU A 271 -21.34 18.09 25.16
N LEU A 272 -21.44 17.56 26.39
CA LEU A 272 -20.47 16.59 26.92
C LEU A 272 -20.69 15.19 26.34
N LYS A 273 -21.91 14.84 25.96
CA LYS A 273 -22.22 13.54 25.32
C LYS A 273 -21.58 13.39 23.95
N THR A 274 -21.27 14.49 23.27
CA THR A 274 -20.58 14.48 21.97
C THR A 274 -19.06 14.39 22.08
N GLN A 275 -18.50 14.82 23.21
CA GLN A 275 -17.05 14.79 23.45
C GLN A 275 -16.52 13.35 23.56
N ALA A 276 -15.27 13.14 23.15
CA ALA A 276 -14.64 11.83 23.27
C ALA A 276 -14.28 11.53 24.75
N MET A 277 -14.78 10.43 25.29
CA MET A 277 -14.42 9.94 26.61
C MET A 277 -13.23 8.96 26.47
N GLY A 278 -12.04 9.38 26.83
CA GLY A 278 -10.87 8.52 26.69
C GLY A 278 -9.56 9.23 26.95
N TYR A 279 -8.48 8.55 26.53
CA TYR A 279 -7.10 9.00 26.69
C TYR A 279 -6.32 8.82 25.40
N LEU A 280 -5.59 9.85 24.97
CA LEU A 280 -4.69 9.81 23.82
C LEU A 280 -3.24 9.67 24.29
N ASN A 281 -2.54 8.63 23.85
CA ASN A 281 -1.12 8.43 24.12
C ASN A 281 -0.26 9.30 23.17
N GLU A 282 -0.11 10.58 23.49
CA GLU A 282 0.69 11.52 22.69
C GLU A 282 2.19 11.20 22.74
N ALA A 283 2.69 10.80 23.92
CA ALA A 283 4.09 10.47 24.15
C ALA A 283 4.57 9.22 23.39
N THR A 284 3.64 8.47 22.79
CA THR A 284 3.92 7.23 22.04
C THR A 284 4.73 6.21 22.84
N THR A 285 4.46 6.14 24.13
CA THR A 285 5.06 5.13 25.02
C THR A 285 4.80 3.73 24.49
N SER A 286 5.84 2.93 24.42
CA SER A 286 5.77 1.54 23.91
C SER A 286 5.26 0.53 24.93
N ASP A 287 5.28 0.90 26.22
CA ASP A 287 4.71 0.08 27.28
C ASP A 287 3.19 0.22 27.30
N VAL A 288 2.55 -0.75 26.71
CA VAL A 288 1.10 -0.76 26.52
C VAL A 288 0.37 -0.89 27.86
N ASP A 289 0.93 -1.66 28.82
CA ASP A 289 0.34 -1.88 30.13
C ASP A 289 0.31 -0.54 30.91
N ALA A 290 1.43 0.21 30.93
CA ALA A 290 1.51 1.51 31.58
C ALA A 290 0.55 2.56 30.96
N VAL A 291 0.36 2.51 29.63
CA VAL A 291 -0.59 3.43 28.96
C VAL A 291 -2.03 3.12 29.35
N VAL A 292 -2.40 1.84 29.51
CA VAL A 292 -3.74 1.44 29.94
C VAL A 292 -4.02 1.89 31.38
N ASP A 293 -3.06 1.68 32.29
CA ASP A 293 -3.19 2.13 33.67
C ASP A 293 -3.35 3.66 33.74
N THR A 294 -2.48 4.39 33.06
CA THR A 294 -2.58 5.86 33.01
C THR A 294 -3.92 6.32 32.42
N ALA A 295 -4.39 5.67 31.35
CA ALA A 295 -5.66 5.99 30.72
C ALA A 295 -6.85 5.77 31.67
N LEU A 296 -6.89 4.61 32.31
CA LEU A 296 -7.96 4.27 33.26
C LEU A 296 -7.94 5.16 34.50
N ASP A 297 -6.76 5.40 35.08
CA ASP A 297 -6.63 6.25 36.25
C ASP A 297 -7.12 7.67 35.96
N ASN A 298 -6.72 8.26 34.81
CA ASN A 298 -7.19 9.58 34.40
C ASN A 298 -8.73 9.61 34.18
N ILE A 299 -9.28 8.59 33.57
CA ILE A 299 -10.73 8.49 33.33
C ILE A 299 -11.47 8.34 34.68
N LEU A 300 -10.99 7.46 35.55
CA LEU A 300 -11.61 7.22 36.86
C LEU A 300 -11.53 8.47 37.78
N ASP A 301 -10.42 9.17 37.79
CA ASP A 301 -10.27 10.39 38.58
C ASP A 301 -11.22 11.48 38.04
N ARG A 302 -11.33 11.63 36.73
CA ARG A 302 -12.29 12.55 36.14
C ARG A 302 -13.74 12.17 36.44
N LEU A 303 -14.08 10.88 36.40
CA LEU A 303 -15.39 10.39 36.79
C LEU A 303 -15.71 10.70 38.25
N LYS A 304 -14.75 10.56 39.18
CA LYS A 304 -14.90 10.90 40.60
C LYS A 304 -15.19 12.39 40.77
N GLU A 305 -14.45 13.26 40.07
CA GLU A 305 -14.67 14.71 40.08
C GLU A 305 -16.08 15.09 39.57
N VAL A 306 -16.45 14.61 38.39
CA VAL A 306 -17.74 14.88 37.73
C VAL A 306 -18.88 14.36 38.61
N ARG A 307 -18.73 13.19 39.22
CA ARG A 307 -19.71 12.62 40.15
C ARG A 307 -20.00 13.54 41.32
N LEU A 308 -18.98 14.12 41.95
CA LEU A 308 -19.16 15.03 43.06
C LEU A 308 -19.95 16.26 42.65
N LEU A 309 -19.68 16.84 41.50
CA LEU A 309 -20.42 17.97 40.94
C LEU A 309 -21.88 17.62 40.66
N MET A 310 -22.15 16.44 40.12
CA MET A 310 -23.51 15.95 39.82
C MET A 310 -24.31 15.72 41.10
N MET A 311 -23.68 15.17 42.15
CA MET A 311 -24.34 14.93 43.42
C MET A 311 -24.71 16.26 44.13
N GLU A 312 -23.90 17.31 43.97
CA GLU A 312 -24.19 18.65 44.51
C GLU A 312 -25.40 19.29 43.80
N GLN A 313 -25.61 19.02 42.54
CA GLN A 313 -26.63 19.62 41.71
C GLN A 313 -27.98 18.85 41.71
N THR A 314 -28.01 17.63 42.26
CA THR A 314 -29.17 16.74 42.23
C THR A 314 -29.75 16.53 43.59
N GLU A 315 -31.05 16.82 43.76
CA GLU A 315 -31.73 16.68 45.06
C GLU A 315 -31.86 15.21 45.52
N SER A 316 -31.89 14.25 44.57
CA SER A 316 -31.97 12.82 44.85
C SER A 316 -31.08 12.07 43.90
N PRO A 317 -29.77 11.97 44.15
CA PRO A 317 -28.81 11.28 43.28
C PRO A 317 -29.08 9.77 43.28
N ASP A 318 -29.05 9.16 42.10
CA ASP A 318 -29.16 7.71 41.93
C ASP A 318 -27.94 7.00 42.58
N GLU A 319 -28.20 5.88 43.27
CA GLU A 319 -27.14 5.06 43.89
C GLU A 319 -26.10 4.57 42.87
N SER A 320 -26.50 4.40 41.62
CA SER A 320 -25.64 4.00 40.51
C SER A 320 -24.51 5.01 40.24
N LEU A 321 -24.69 6.32 40.49
CA LEU A 321 -23.66 7.34 40.41
C LEU A 321 -22.49 7.07 41.36
N LEU A 322 -22.78 6.50 42.55
CA LEU A 322 -21.78 6.19 43.56
C LEU A 322 -20.95 4.96 43.15
N THR A 323 -21.57 4.03 42.50
CA THR A 323 -20.97 2.72 42.14
C THR A 323 -20.22 2.74 40.82
N LEU A 324 -20.50 3.69 39.91
CA LEU A 324 -19.91 3.75 38.56
C LEU A 324 -18.36 3.69 38.55
N PRO A 325 -17.61 4.46 39.33
CA PRO A 325 -16.14 4.35 39.28
C PRO A 325 -15.62 2.97 39.63
N ARG A 326 -16.27 2.25 40.51
CA ARG A 326 -15.95 0.84 40.86
C ARG A 326 -16.31 -0.09 39.71
N SER A 327 -17.46 0.10 39.07
CA SER A 327 -17.90 -0.68 37.94
C SER A 327 -16.96 -0.50 36.75
N MET A 328 -16.48 0.72 36.51
CA MET A 328 -15.45 1.03 35.51
C MET A 328 -14.11 0.37 35.85
N GLU A 329 -13.71 0.36 37.14
CA GLU A 329 -12.48 -0.32 37.56
C GLU A 329 -12.51 -1.83 37.29
N ASN A 330 -13.66 -2.48 37.36
CA ASN A 330 -13.83 -3.90 37.03
C ASN A 330 -13.46 -4.24 35.57
N VAL A 331 -13.52 -3.25 34.66
CA VAL A 331 -13.12 -3.43 33.25
C VAL A 331 -11.60 -3.56 33.12
N ARG A 332 -10.81 -3.07 34.06
CA ARG A 332 -9.34 -3.02 34.02
C ARG A 332 -8.71 -4.39 33.73
N SER A 333 -9.11 -5.42 34.47
CA SER A 333 -8.53 -6.77 34.33
C SER A 333 -8.73 -7.32 32.92
N GLY A 334 -9.97 -7.27 32.40
CA GLY A 334 -10.26 -7.71 31.03
C GLY A 334 -9.54 -6.90 29.96
N LEU A 335 -9.44 -5.57 30.15
CA LEU A 335 -8.67 -4.71 29.26
C LEU A 335 -7.19 -5.08 29.22
N HIS A 336 -6.53 -5.28 30.36
CA HIS A 336 -5.13 -5.69 30.43
C HIS A 336 -4.90 -7.02 29.70
N THR A 337 -5.72 -8.02 29.98
CA THR A 337 -5.63 -9.33 29.33
C THR A 337 -5.78 -9.20 27.82
N PHE A 338 -6.78 -8.47 27.36
CA PHE A 338 -7.02 -8.27 25.92
C PHE A 338 -5.89 -7.47 25.24
N ILE A 339 -5.52 -6.31 25.79
CA ILE A 339 -4.54 -5.40 25.19
C ILE A 339 -3.14 -6.03 25.18
N LYS A 340 -2.74 -6.69 26.29
CA LYS A 340 -1.49 -7.41 26.37
C LYS A 340 -1.37 -8.47 25.29
N THR A 341 -2.45 -9.15 24.99
CA THR A 341 -2.48 -10.21 23.97
C THR A 341 -2.57 -9.64 22.57
N ALA A 342 -3.44 -8.66 22.34
CA ALA A 342 -3.70 -8.10 21.02
C ALA A 342 -2.64 -7.11 20.53
N LEU A 343 -2.03 -6.32 21.41
CA LEU A 343 -1.20 -5.17 21.03
C LEU A 343 0.26 -5.25 21.48
N LYS A 344 0.62 -6.07 22.48
CA LYS A 344 2.01 -6.14 22.95
C LYS A 344 2.90 -6.85 21.94
N GLY A 345 4.06 -6.27 21.62
CA GLY A 345 5.07 -6.87 20.75
C GLY A 345 5.78 -8.07 21.38
N ASN A 346 6.38 -8.87 20.56
CA ASN A 346 7.29 -9.94 20.98
C ASN A 346 8.62 -9.84 20.21
N ALA A 347 9.59 -10.70 20.52
CA ALA A 347 10.90 -10.71 19.89
C ALA A 347 10.87 -10.92 18.35
N TYR A 348 9.80 -11.47 17.81
CA TYR A 348 9.67 -11.84 16.40
C TYR A 348 8.72 -10.95 15.62
N GLN A 349 7.83 -10.20 16.30
CA GLN A 349 6.76 -9.42 15.69
C GLN A 349 6.72 -8.03 16.32
N GLU A 350 6.74 -7.02 15.47
CA GLU A 350 6.59 -5.64 15.91
C GLU A 350 5.20 -5.37 16.48
N ALA A 351 5.13 -4.58 17.56
CA ALA A 351 3.87 -4.10 18.09
C ALA A 351 3.22 -3.09 17.14
N PRO A 352 1.89 -3.10 16.98
CA PRO A 352 1.18 -1.95 16.44
C PRO A 352 1.38 -0.75 17.37
N ARG A 353 1.15 0.45 16.84
CA ARG A 353 1.30 1.67 17.64
C ARG A 353 0.02 1.94 18.42
N PHE A 354 -0.01 1.63 19.70
CA PHE A 354 -1.16 1.93 20.56
C PHE A 354 -1.26 3.44 20.81
N ARG A 355 -2.36 4.06 20.35
CA ARG A 355 -2.55 5.51 20.39
C ARG A 355 -3.53 5.98 21.45
N GLY A 356 -4.46 5.14 21.88
CA GLY A 356 -5.38 5.56 22.92
C GLY A 356 -6.49 4.57 23.23
N LEU A 357 -7.15 4.83 24.35
CA LEU A 357 -8.27 4.09 24.89
C LEU A 357 -9.48 5.01 25.01
N TYR A 358 -10.60 4.59 24.43
CA TYR A 358 -11.84 5.38 24.43
C TYR A 358 -13.03 4.51 24.84
N PHE A 359 -14.01 5.12 25.51
CA PHE A 359 -15.26 4.50 25.87
C PHE A 359 -16.41 5.11 25.07
N SER A 360 -17.34 4.30 24.63
CA SER A 360 -18.48 4.75 23.85
C SER A 360 -19.72 3.88 24.09
N SER A 361 -20.89 4.49 23.92
CA SER A 361 -22.15 3.78 23.85
C SER A 361 -22.97 4.25 22.65
N SER A 362 -23.78 3.39 22.08
CA SER A 362 -24.54 3.67 20.87
C SER A 362 -26.00 3.21 20.88
N LEU A 363 -26.44 2.65 21.96
CA LEU A 363 -27.85 2.24 22.13
C LEU A 363 -28.33 2.71 23.50
N GLN A 364 -29.43 3.45 23.48
CA GLN A 364 -30.19 3.76 24.68
C GLN A 364 -31.65 3.40 24.41
N GLU A 365 -32.17 2.44 25.15
CA GLU A 365 -33.63 2.27 25.28
C GLU A 365 -34.16 3.33 26.23
N ARG A 366 -35.00 4.22 25.76
CA ARG A 366 -35.74 5.14 26.57
C ARG A 366 -37.22 4.87 26.35
N ASN A 367 -37.91 4.37 27.38
CA ASN A 367 -39.35 4.11 27.39
C ASN A 367 -39.88 3.24 26.22
N GLY A 368 -39.12 2.21 25.79
CA GLY A 368 -39.51 1.31 24.70
C GLY A 368 -39.30 1.88 23.29
N GLU A 369 -38.84 3.12 23.16
CA GLU A 369 -38.34 3.67 21.88
C GLU A 369 -36.83 3.61 21.82
N GLN A 370 -36.28 3.03 20.77
CA GLN A 370 -34.85 3.05 20.48
C GLN A 370 -34.40 4.48 20.12
N VAL A 371 -33.96 5.23 21.11
CA VAL A 371 -33.35 6.54 20.87
C VAL A 371 -31.94 6.31 20.38
N ARG A 372 -31.70 6.50 19.09
CA ARG A 372 -30.36 6.39 18.44
C ARG A 372 -29.49 7.57 18.80
N ASN A 373 -28.97 7.62 20.04
CA ASN A 373 -27.99 8.63 20.48
C ASN A 373 -26.65 7.94 20.79
N GLY A 374 -25.63 8.25 19.98
CA GLY A 374 -24.27 7.85 20.27
C GLY A 374 -23.66 8.73 21.36
N LEU A 375 -23.09 8.11 22.39
CA LEU A 375 -22.34 8.79 23.46
C LEU A 375 -20.86 8.70 23.18
N PHE A 376 -20.17 9.82 23.27
CA PHE A 376 -18.71 9.94 23.20
C PHE A 376 -18.09 9.52 21.85
N LEU A 377 -18.88 9.58 20.77
CA LEU A 377 -18.47 9.13 19.44
C LEU A 377 -18.12 10.29 18.49
N HIS A 378 -18.90 11.39 18.52
CA HIS A 378 -18.79 12.46 17.53
C HIS A 378 -17.38 13.05 17.46
N ASP A 379 -16.89 13.57 18.56
CA ASP A 379 -15.57 14.20 18.61
C ASP A 379 -14.42 13.21 18.40
N PHE A 380 -14.61 11.93 18.71
CA PHE A 380 -13.63 10.89 18.40
C PHE A 380 -13.39 10.79 16.89
N PHE A 381 -14.45 10.72 16.08
CA PHE A 381 -14.33 10.60 14.63
C PHE A 381 -13.98 11.92 13.95
N THR A 382 -14.51 13.06 14.43
CA THR A 382 -14.36 14.36 13.75
C THR A 382 -13.13 15.16 14.23
N LYS A 383 -12.65 14.93 15.45
CA LYS A 383 -11.52 15.70 16.04
C LYS A 383 -10.30 14.84 16.31
N ILE A 384 -10.46 13.74 17.09
CA ILE A 384 -9.31 12.94 17.56
C ILE A 384 -8.61 12.22 16.42
N LEU A 385 -9.35 11.43 15.64
CA LEU A 385 -8.76 10.67 14.54
C LEU A 385 -8.12 11.57 13.47
N PRO A 386 -8.78 12.64 12.97
CA PRO A 386 -8.18 13.50 11.95
C PRO A 386 -6.96 14.29 12.43
N ALA A 387 -6.95 14.74 13.69
CA ALA A 387 -5.81 15.45 14.29
C ALA A 387 -4.55 14.56 14.33
N ASP A 388 -4.71 13.27 14.49
CA ASP A 388 -3.60 12.30 14.59
C ASP A 388 -3.21 11.68 13.23
N ARG A 389 -3.63 12.26 12.11
CA ARG A 389 -3.38 11.74 10.74
C ARG A 389 -1.90 11.44 10.46
N GLY A 390 -0.97 12.22 11.01
CA GLY A 390 0.48 12.08 10.79
C GLY A 390 1.16 10.93 11.52
N SER A 391 0.43 10.15 12.30
CA SER A 391 0.99 9.11 13.19
C SER A 391 1.43 7.82 12.49
N LEU A 392 1.23 7.71 11.17
CA LEU A 392 1.60 6.53 10.39
C LEU A 392 3.12 6.38 10.26
N VAL A 393 3.65 5.20 10.56
CA VAL A 393 5.08 4.87 10.47
C VAL A 393 5.27 3.67 9.54
N SER A 394 6.19 3.79 8.58
CA SER A 394 6.56 2.66 7.71
C SER A 394 7.35 1.60 8.48
N LEU A 395 7.12 0.33 8.22
CA LEU A 395 7.90 -0.76 8.80
C LEU A 395 9.38 -0.67 8.41
N PRO A 396 10.32 -0.91 9.34
CA PRO A 396 11.76 -0.90 9.04
C PRO A 396 12.16 -1.87 7.93
N SER A 397 11.49 -3.02 7.82
CA SER A 397 11.68 -4.00 6.73
C SER A 397 11.35 -3.42 5.36
N ALA A 398 10.25 -2.68 5.25
CA ALA A 398 9.82 -2.01 4.02
C ALA A 398 10.80 -0.90 3.60
N LEU A 399 11.30 -0.12 4.56
CA LEU A 399 12.29 0.93 4.31
C LEU A 399 13.62 0.35 3.79
N ARG A 400 14.08 -0.78 4.33
CA ARG A 400 15.30 -1.48 3.86
C ARG A 400 15.14 -1.97 2.41
N ILE A 401 14.00 -2.56 2.06
CA ILE A 401 13.73 -3.05 0.71
C ILE A 401 13.69 -1.88 -0.28
N LYS A 402 12.98 -0.79 0.05
CA LYS A 402 12.91 0.41 -0.81
C LYS A 402 14.28 1.07 -0.98
N SER A 403 15.09 1.16 0.08
CA SER A 403 16.45 1.72 0.01
C SER A 403 17.39 0.85 -0.81
N ALA A 404 17.33 -0.47 -0.66
CA ALA A 404 18.10 -1.40 -1.46
C ALA A 404 17.70 -1.32 -2.95
N ALA A 405 16.40 -1.34 -3.25
CA ALA A 405 15.92 -1.19 -4.63
C ALA A 405 16.40 0.10 -5.30
N ARG A 406 16.40 1.22 -4.57
CA ARG A 406 16.92 2.51 -5.07
C ARG A 406 18.42 2.48 -5.34
N LYS A 407 19.21 1.85 -4.46
CA LYS A 407 20.67 1.69 -4.66
C LYS A 407 20.99 0.85 -5.90
N TYR A 408 20.26 -0.26 -6.10
CA TYR A 408 20.41 -1.11 -7.29
C TYR A 408 19.97 -0.39 -8.57
N ALA A 409 18.86 0.37 -8.55
CA ALA A 409 18.42 1.16 -9.70
C ALA A 409 19.48 2.20 -10.12
N LEU A 410 20.07 2.91 -9.15
CA LEU A 410 21.17 3.86 -9.40
C LEU A 410 22.43 3.16 -9.96
N GLY A 411 22.80 1.99 -9.43
CA GLY A 411 23.93 1.21 -9.93
C GLY A 411 23.73 0.75 -11.38
N ILE A 412 22.52 0.27 -11.71
CA ILE A 412 22.19 -0.16 -13.08
C ILE A 412 22.19 1.03 -14.05
N SER A 413 21.57 2.15 -13.65
CA SER A 413 21.59 3.37 -14.46
C SER A 413 23.02 3.84 -14.74
N GLY A 414 23.89 3.83 -13.71
CA GLY A 414 25.30 4.16 -13.86
C GLY A 414 26.04 3.22 -14.82
N ALA A 415 25.80 1.90 -14.71
CA ALA A 415 26.42 0.92 -15.59
C ALA A 415 25.99 1.06 -17.05
N VAL A 416 24.70 1.32 -17.30
CA VAL A 416 24.18 1.56 -18.66
C VAL A 416 24.75 2.82 -19.26
N THR A 417 24.82 3.91 -18.49
CA THR A 417 25.42 5.17 -18.95
C THR A 417 26.90 5.01 -19.26
N PHE A 418 27.64 4.32 -18.38
CA PHE A 418 29.07 4.04 -18.61
C PHE A 418 29.29 3.20 -19.87
N SER A 419 28.51 2.13 -20.07
CA SER A 419 28.59 1.29 -21.27
C SER A 419 28.28 2.08 -22.55
N ALA A 420 27.30 2.99 -22.50
CA ALA A 420 27.00 3.86 -23.62
C ALA A 420 28.15 4.83 -23.96
N ILE A 421 28.79 5.41 -22.93
CA ILE A 421 29.94 6.31 -23.12
C ILE A 421 31.11 5.53 -23.74
N VAL A 422 31.43 4.34 -23.23
CA VAL A 422 32.51 3.50 -23.78
C VAL A 422 32.21 3.12 -25.24
N GLY A 423 30.96 2.72 -25.54
CA GLY A 423 30.56 2.39 -26.91
C GLY A 423 30.70 3.58 -27.87
N LEU A 424 30.21 4.76 -27.47
CA LEU A 424 30.35 5.98 -28.28
C LEU A 424 31.82 6.39 -28.47
N SER A 425 32.68 6.25 -27.43
CA SER A 425 34.10 6.55 -27.54
C SER A 425 34.80 5.60 -28.52
N ALA A 426 34.46 4.31 -28.48
CA ALA A 426 35.03 3.33 -29.41
C ALA A 426 34.60 3.61 -30.88
N LEU A 427 33.35 3.97 -31.11
CA LEU A 427 32.85 4.38 -32.43
C LEU A 427 33.56 5.63 -32.92
N TYR A 428 33.73 6.63 -32.02
CA TYR A 428 34.42 7.87 -32.38
C TYR A 428 35.90 7.63 -32.79
N GLU A 429 36.64 6.79 -32.02
CA GLU A 429 38.01 6.46 -32.36
C GLU A 429 38.10 5.68 -33.70
N SER A 430 37.17 4.78 -33.97
CA SER A 430 37.08 4.06 -35.25
C SER A 430 36.85 5.02 -36.43
N ASP A 431 35.87 5.92 -36.31
CA ASP A 431 35.56 6.90 -37.35
C ASP A 431 36.73 7.88 -37.58
N LYS A 432 37.40 8.31 -36.49
CA LYS A 432 38.57 9.17 -36.57
C LYS A 432 39.71 8.48 -37.30
N ALA A 433 40.00 7.21 -37.03
CA ALA A 433 41.07 6.46 -37.70
C ALA A 433 40.83 6.36 -39.21
N ILE A 434 39.60 6.14 -39.65
CA ILE A 434 39.22 6.12 -41.06
C ILE A 434 39.45 7.49 -41.72
N LEU A 435 39.05 8.58 -41.06
CA LEU A 435 39.22 9.94 -41.57
C LEU A 435 40.71 10.31 -41.64
N ASP A 436 41.51 9.96 -40.63
CA ASP A 436 42.96 10.21 -40.64
C ASP A 436 43.67 9.45 -41.77
N ASP A 437 43.26 8.21 -42.05
CA ASP A 437 43.78 7.42 -43.16
C ASP A 437 43.44 8.09 -44.53
N ILE A 438 42.20 8.48 -44.73
CA ILE A 438 41.75 9.18 -45.93
C ILE A 438 42.49 10.51 -46.11
N TYR A 439 42.67 11.28 -45.01
CA TYR A 439 43.36 12.57 -45.07
C TYR A 439 44.82 12.42 -45.42
N THR A 440 45.52 11.44 -44.85
CA THR A 440 46.92 11.17 -45.10
C THR A 440 47.12 10.77 -46.58
N ASN A 441 46.33 9.86 -47.10
CA ASN A 441 46.42 9.43 -48.51
C ASN A 441 46.07 10.56 -49.48
N TYR A 442 45.14 11.47 -49.11
CA TYR A 442 44.83 12.66 -49.90
C TYR A 442 46.02 13.66 -49.92
N ALA A 443 46.62 13.90 -48.76
CA ALA A 443 47.76 14.82 -48.63
C ALA A 443 48.97 14.31 -49.42
N GLU A 444 49.29 13.02 -49.38
CA GLU A 444 50.34 12.41 -50.18
C GLU A 444 50.07 12.56 -51.69
N SER A 445 48.85 12.25 -52.14
CA SER A 445 48.47 12.35 -53.55
C SER A 445 48.46 13.80 -54.04
N ALA A 446 48.07 14.75 -53.19
CA ALA A 446 48.07 16.18 -53.52
C ALA A 446 49.50 16.76 -53.67
N ILE A 447 50.44 16.27 -52.81
CA ILE A 447 51.87 16.63 -52.91
C ILE A 447 52.48 16.06 -54.20
N GLU A 448 52.17 14.83 -54.58
CA GLU A 448 52.63 14.22 -55.83
C GLU A 448 52.15 15.01 -57.05
N VAL A 449 50.90 15.42 -57.09
CA VAL A 449 50.35 16.24 -58.20
C VAL A 449 50.92 17.62 -58.28
N SER A 450 51.39 18.21 -57.17
CA SER A 450 51.97 19.55 -57.14
C SER A 450 53.41 19.62 -57.67
N ASN A 451 54.08 18.50 -57.82
CA ASN A 451 55.43 18.42 -58.40
C ASN A 451 55.37 18.43 -59.94
N GLU A 452 55.79 19.54 -60.58
CA GLU A 452 55.76 19.83 -62.02
C GLU A 452 56.56 18.84 -62.92
N SER A 453 57.09 17.73 -62.37
CA SER A 453 57.97 16.76 -63.11
C SER A 453 57.37 15.38 -63.34
N LEU A 454 56.07 15.18 -63.15
CA LEU A 454 55.42 13.89 -63.31
C LEU A 454 55.34 13.46 -64.79
N SER A 455 55.76 12.26 -65.11
CA SER A 455 55.55 11.65 -66.43
C SER A 455 54.07 11.37 -66.71
N PRO A 456 53.60 11.28 -67.98
CA PRO A 456 52.21 11.00 -68.32
C PRO A 456 51.59 9.73 -67.63
N ASN A 457 52.45 8.74 -67.35
CA ASN A 457 51.99 7.52 -66.69
C ASN A 457 51.83 7.73 -65.16
N GLU A 458 52.65 8.57 -64.53
CA GLU A 458 52.55 8.86 -63.09
C GLU A 458 51.37 9.77 -62.80
N THR A 459 51.04 10.71 -63.73
CA THR A 459 49.82 11.52 -63.64
C THR A 459 48.53 10.68 -63.76
N LEU A 460 48.55 9.64 -64.55
CA LEU A 460 47.44 8.70 -64.68
C LEU A 460 47.24 7.87 -63.42
N GLU A 461 48.33 7.43 -62.79
CA GLU A 461 48.33 6.64 -61.57
C GLU A 461 47.86 7.49 -60.36
N THR A 462 48.31 8.71 -60.24
CA THR A 462 47.84 9.65 -59.16
C THR A 462 46.38 10.05 -59.38
N ALA A 463 45.96 10.25 -60.64
CA ALA A 463 44.53 10.50 -60.93
C ALA A 463 43.63 9.26 -60.54
N TYR A 464 44.16 8.06 -60.73
CA TYR A 464 43.42 6.84 -60.34
C TYR A 464 43.37 6.69 -58.82
N ARG A 465 44.46 7.01 -58.12
CA ARG A 465 44.49 7.01 -56.62
C ARG A 465 43.50 8.04 -56.08
N LEU A 466 43.50 9.30 -56.61
CA LEU A 466 42.55 10.32 -56.22
C LEU A 466 41.09 9.89 -56.46
N LYS A 467 40.83 9.24 -57.60
CA LYS A 467 39.50 8.70 -57.88
C LYS A 467 39.09 7.65 -56.88
N THR A 468 39.97 6.71 -56.53
CA THR A 468 39.70 5.69 -55.49
C THR A 468 39.47 6.28 -54.13
N LEU A 469 40.17 7.37 -53.75
CA LEU A 469 39.93 8.12 -52.54
C LEU A 469 38.55 8.79 -52.53
N VAL A 470 38.16 9.44 -53.60
CA VAL A 470 36.84 10.06 -53.75
C VAL A 470 35.73 8.99 -53.66
N ASP A 471 35.94 7.84 -54.30
CA ASP A 471 34.98 6.71 -54.24
C ASP A 471 34.91 6.14 -52.84
N SER A 472 36.02 6.05 -52.08
CA SER A 472 36.01 5.63 -50.67
C SER A 472 35.35 6.64 -49.74
N MET A 473 35.51 7.96 -49.99
CA MET A 473 34.81 9.02 -49.25
C MET A 473 33.31 8.99 -49.55
N ALA A 474 32.93 8.72 -50.78
CA ALA A 474 31.52 8.59 -51.19
C ALA A 474 30.89 7.35 -50.52
N ALA A 475 31.62 6.23 -50.47
CA ALA A 475 31.18 4.99 -49.80
C ALA A 475 31.06 5.24 -48.25
N TYR A 476 32.00 5.93 -47.64
CA TYR A 476 31.94 6.30 -46.22
C TYR A 476 30.72 7.21 -45.93
N LYS A 477 30.43 8.18 -46.80
CA LYS A 477 29.28 9.06 -46.70
C LYS A 477 27.97 8.33 -46.93
N ALA A 478 27.96 7.27 -47.71
CA ALA A 478 26.78 6.42 -47.99
C ALA A 478 26.53 5.42 -46.83
N GLN A 479 27.58 4.98 -46.12
CA GLN A 479 27.47 4.26 -44.85
C GLN A 479 27.17 5.26 -43.73
N GLU A 480 25.91 5.64 -43.54
CA GLU A 480 25.47 6.37 -42.36
C GLU A 480 25.70 5.53 -41.09
N VAL A 481 26.96 5.51 -40.59
CA VAL A 481 27.36 4.72 -39.42
C VAL A 481 26.79 5.29 -38.13
N LEU A 482 26.39 6.56 -38.12
CA LEU A 482 25.71 7.21 -37.00
C LEU A 482 24.51 8.02 -37.48
N PRO A 483 23.28 7.68 -37.08
CA PRO A 483 22.06 8.39 -37.53
C PRO A 483 21.95 9.82 -36.98
N TRP A 484 22.96 10.34 -36.28
CA TRP A 484 22.87 11.60 -35.53
C TRP A 484 23.82 12.72 -35.99
N GLY A 485 24.44 12.58 -37.15
CA GLY A 485 25.15 13.70 -37.81
C GLY A 485 26.33 14.31 -37.04
N LEU A 486 26.92 13.61 -36.08
CA LEU A 486 28.00 14.14 -35.22
C LEU A 486 29.28 14.49 -35.99
N LEU A 487 29.47 13.98 -37.22
CA LEU A 487 30.64 14.21 -38.06
C LEU A 487 30.32 14.83 -39.42
N GLN A 488 29.04 15.12 -39.75
CA GLN A 488 28.66 15.73 -41.04
C GLN A 488 29.27 17.13 -41.28
N GLY A 489 29.72 17.80 -40.22
CA GLY A 489 30.35 19.12 -40.34
C GLY A 489 31.75 19.08 -40.95
N ASN A 490 32.53 17.99 -40.77
CA ASN A 490 33.93 17.93 -41.17
C ASN A 490 34.10 17.35 -42.59
N VAL A 491 33.21 16.45 -43.03
CA VAL A 491 33.29 15.85 -44.37
C VAL A 491 32.91 16.81 -45.51
N ASN A 492 32.15 17.88 -45.22
CA ASN A 492 31.79 18.89 -46.23
C ASN A 492 32.85 20.01 -46.40
N GLN A 493 33.94 19.98 -45.62
CA GLN A 493 35.03 20.94 -45.71
C GLN A 493 36.29 20.39 -46.41
N LEU A 494 36.33 19.10 -46.68
CA LEU A 494 37.29 18.41 -47.55
C LEU A 494 36.74 18.24 -48.96
#